data_1db35dee8db18ed88a1c0f8dbec4577e
#
_entry.id   1db35dee8db18ed88a1c0f8dbec4577e
#
_cell.length_a   1.000
_cell.length_b   1.000
_cell.length_c   1.000
_cell.angle_alpha   90.00
_cell.angle_beta   90.00
_cell.angle_gamma   90.00
#
_symmetry.space_group_name_H-M   'P 1'
#
loop_
_entity.id
_entity.type
_entity.pdbx_description
1 polymer ?
#
loop_
_entity_poly.entity_id
_entity_poly.type
_entity_poly.pdbx_seq_one_letter_code
_entity_poly.pdbx_strand_id
1 'polypeptide(L)'
;MDVLVGSTGLIGQVLREAHEFGACFHSKNIHEAPLLKEPIERLYLACMPAEKWKANAAPLDDFDNMNSIIQNIRHLPSPAEVIVYSTIDVHGQTAYYAGGIPEIFAIDYGANRYIFEMLVKAAFRDSVVTIIRLPALFHRFIKKNILFDLLTNNNVEKININSAYQWYCLDDLWKDTKKAISGTTNQFFPAPIETAEIIRRFFPEANVSSGPRIEYNIGTYTATRYETMKKMEAFINAWH
;
A
#
# COMPACT_ATOMS: atom_id res chain seq x y z
N MET A 1 -0.14 24.66 2.72
CA MET A 1 -1.22 23.69 3.01
C MET A 1 -0.79 22.27 2.68
N ASP A 2 -1.44 21.27 3.26
CA ASP A 2 -1.24 19.87 2.90
C ASP A 2 -2.17 19.46 1.75
N VAL A 3 -1.64 18.69 0.78
CA VAL A 3 -2.37 18.24 -0.42
C VAL A 3 -2.35 16.72 -0.48
N LEU A 4 -3.50 16.09 -0.78
CA LEU A 4 -3.64 14.64 -0.93
C LEU A 4 -4.02 14.27 -2.36
N VAL A 5 -3.24 13.39 -2.99
CA VAL A 5 -3.56 12.75 -4.28
C VAL A 5 -3.87 11.28 -4.05
N GLY A 6 -5.02 10.82 -4.57
CA GLY A 6 -5.57 9.49 -4.30
C GLY A 6 -6.59 9.46 -3.16
N SER A 7 -7.29 10.58 -2.94
CA SER A 7 -8.18 10.82 -1.79
C SER A 7 -9.37 9.86 -1.66
N THR A 8 -9.75 9.13 -2.71
CA THR A 8 -10.86 8.16 -2.72
C THR A 8 -10.42 6.70 -2.58
N GLY A 9 -9.11 6.44 -2.66
CA GLY A 9 -8.54 5.11 -2.43
C GLY A 9 -8.56 4.72 -0.94
N LEU A 10 -8.25 3.45 -0.62
CA LEU A 10 -8.24 2.94 0.75
C LEU A 10 -7.36 3.79 1.68
N ILE A 11 -6.11 4.01 1.32
CA ILE A 11 -5.17 4.83 2.09
C ILE A 11 -5.65 6.28 2.18
N GLY A 12 -6.12 6.85 1.05
CA GLY A 12 -6.60 8.23 1.02
C GLY A 12 -7.80 8.48 1.92
N GLN A 13 -8.74 7.53 2.03
CA GLN A 13 -9.87 7.61 2.95
C GLN A 13 -9.41 7.60 4.41
N VAL A 14 -8.49 6.69 4.77
CA VAL A 14 -7.92 6.62 6.12
C VAL A 14 -7.20 7.91 6.50
N LEU A 15 -6.41 8.48 5.59
CA LEU A 15 -5.72 9.74 5.83
C LEU A 15 -6.69 10.90 6.04
N ARG A 16 -7.78 10.98 5.27
CA ARG A 16 -8.81 12.03 5.40
C ARG A 16 -9.63 11.93 6.68
N GLU A 17 -9.74 10.76 7.29
CA GLU A 17 -10.35 10.63 8.62
C GLU A 17 -9.43 11.16 9.72
N ALA A 18 -8.11 11.07 9.52
CA ALA A 18 -7.12 11.42 10.52
C ALA A 18 -6.56 12.85 10.39
N HIS A 19 -6.73 13.48 9.21
CA HIS A 19 -6.13 14.78 8.90
C HIS A 19 -6.97 15.55 7.87
N GLU A 20 -7.04 16.87 8.05
CA GLU A 20 -7.67 17.79 7.10
C GLU A 20 -6.67 18.26 6.06
N PHE A 21 -7.00 18.11 4.78
CA PHE A 21 -6.19 18.51 3.64
C PHE A 21 -6.77 19.76 2.99
N GLY A 22 -5.92 20.72 2.63
CA GLY A 22 -6.33 21.94 1.94
C GLY A 22 -6.80 21.70 0.51
N ALA A 23 -6.27 20.65 -0.17
CA ALA A 23 -6.78 20.17 -1.46
C ALA A 23 -6.68 18.64 -1.57
N CYS A 24 -7.67 18.04 -2.27
CA CYS A 24 -7.77 16.61 -2.47
C CYS A 24 -8.01 16.29 -3.94
N PHE A 25 -7.12 15.46 -4.52
CA PHE A 25 -7.24 14.99 -5.89
C PHE A 25 -7.45 13.47 -5.95
N HIS A 26 -8.15 13.03 -6.98
CA HIS A 26 -8.40 11.62 -7.29
C HIS A 26 -8.50 11.43 -8.82
N SER A 27 -8.74 10.22 -9.30
CA SER A 27 -8.72 9.89 -10.74
C SER A 27 -9.64 10.75 -11.62
N LYS A 28 -10.73 11.32 -11.07
CA LYS A 28 -11.67 12.14 -11.84
C LYS A 28 -11.30 13.62 -11.91
N ASN A 29 -10.52 14.14 -10.96
CA ASN A 29 -10.16 15.55 -10.91
C ASN A 29 -8.64 15.81 -10.85
N ILE A 30 -7.80 14.79 -11.01
CA ILE A 30 -6.34 14.96 -10.99
C ILE A 30 -5.83 15.92 -12.08
N HIS A 31 -6.56 16.06 -13.18
CA HIS A 31 -6.27 17.00 -14.25
C HIS A 31 -6.39 18.48 -13.80
N GLU A 32 -7.04 18.75 -12.69
CA GLU A 32 -7.15 20.07 -12.07
C GLU A 32 -5.93 20.40 -11.20
N ALA A 33 -5.12 19.40 -10.81
CA ALA A 33 -3.96 19.61 -9.95
C ALA A 33 -2.99 20.69 -10.47
N PRO A 34 -2.69 20.76 -11.79
CA PRO A 34 -1.83 21.82 -12.33
C PRO A 34 -2.37 23.25 -12.15
N LEU A 35 -3.66 23.40 -11.85
CA LEU A 35 -4.31 24.70 -11.63
C LEU A 35 -4.09 25.23 -10.21
N LEU A 36 -3.68 24.39 -9.27
CA LEU A 36 -3.37 24.77 -7.90
C LEU A 36 -2.18 25.73 -7.89
N LYS A 37 -2.32 26.89 -7.23
CA LYS A 37 -1.28 27.92 -7.14
C LYS A 37 -0.83 28.19 -5.70
N GLU A 38 -1.60 27.74 -4.73
CA GLU A 38 -1.31 27.94 -3.31
C GLU A 38 -0.05 27.14 -2.91
N PRO A 39 0.81 27.70 -2.03
CA PRO A 39 1.99 27.00 -1.55
C PRO A 39 1.63 25.70 -0.85
N ILE A 40 2.33 24.61 -1.23
CA ILE A 40 2.17 23.28 -0.65
C ILE A 40 3.25 23.08 0.41
N GLU A 41 2.85 22.74 1.63
CA GLU A 41 3.77 22.32 2.68
C GLU A 41 4.13 20.84 2.50
N ARG A 42 3.11 19.98 2.46
CA ARG A 42 3.27 18.54 2.25
C ARG A 42 2.36 18.02 1.16
N LEU A 43 2.93 17.18 0.30
CA LEU A 43 2.20 16.45 -0.74
C LEU A 43 2.15 14.97 -0.39
N TYR A 44 0.95 14.46 -0.17
CA TYR A 44 0.71 13.06 0.16
C TYR A 44 0.23 12.31 -1.08
N LEU A 45 0.97 11.29 -1.51
CA LEU A 45 0.70 10.51 -2.72
C LEU A 45 0.23 9.09 -2.35
N ALA A 46 -1.09 8.87 -2.38
CA ALA A 46 -1.76 7.59 -2.18
C ALA A 46 -2.53 7.17 -3.45
N CYS A 47 -1.98 7.45 -4.62
CA CYS A 47 -2.71 7.53 -5.88
C CYS A 47 -2.51 6.32 -6.80
N MET A 48 -1.59 5.40 -6.48
CA MET A 48 -1.37 4.24 -7.32
C MET A 48 -2.44 3.17 -7.10
N PRO A 49 -2.98 2.57 -8.19
CA PRO A 49 -3.92 1.45 -8.08
C PRO A 49 -3.30 0.28 -7.33
N ALA A 50 -4.08 -0.34 -6.42
CA ALA A 50 -3.59 -1.43 -5.58
C ALA A 50 -4.04 -2.82 -6.07
N GLU A 51 -4.48 -2.95 -7.34
CA GLU A 51 -4.96 -4.19 -7.95
C GLU A 51 -3.82 -4.93 -8.63
N LYS A 52 -2.98 -5.61 -7.82
CA LYS A 52 -1.78 -6.32 -8.29
C LYS A 52 -2.08 -7.28 -9.44
N TRP A 53 -3.15 -8.08 -9.34
CA TRP A 53 -3.52 -9.02 -10.39
C TRP A 53 -3.84 -8.33 -11.71
N LYS A 54 -4.48 -7.15 -11.67
CA LYS A 54 -4.82 -6.36 -12.86
C LYS A 54 -3.58 -5.73 -13.48
N ALA A 55 -2.72 -5.14 -12.65
CA ALA A 55 -1.46 -4.55 -13.10
C ALA A 55 -0.54 -5.62 -13.72
N ASN A 56 -0.48 -6.82 -13.16
CA ASN A 56 0.31 -7.92 -13.73
C ASN A 56 -0.32 -8.48 -15.03
N ALA A 57 -1.64 -8.41 -15.19
CA ALA A 57 -2.30 -8.83 -16.43
C ALA A 57 -2.12 -7.81 -17.56
N ALA A 58 -1.96 -6.52 -17.24
CA ALA A 58 -1.79 -5.43 -18.22
C ALA A 58 -0.73 -4.42 -17.71
N PRO A 59 0.55 -4.80 -17.65
CA PRO A 59 1.59 -4.00 -16.99
C PRO A 59 1.91 -2.69 -17.73
N LEU A 60 1.71 -2.63 -19.04
CA LEU A 60 1.88 -1.40 -19.81
C LEU A 60 0.74 -0.40 -19.53
N ASP A 61 -0.50 -0.85 -19.40
CA ASP A 61 -1.63 0.01 -19.04
C ASP A 61 -1.44 0.59 -17.63
N ASP A 62 -0.92 -0.21 -16.71
CA ASP A 62 -0.57 0.24 -15.34
C ASP A 62 0.56 1.28 -15.38
N PHE A 63 1.56 1.10 -16.25
CA PHE A 63 2.62 2.08 -16.47
C PHE A 63 2.11 3.39 -17.07
N ASP A 64 1.24 3.33 -18.09
CA ASP A 64 0.67 4.51 -18.73
C ASP A 64 -0.20 5.31 -17.76
N ASN A 65 -1.00 4.61 -16.93
CA ASN A 65 -1.76 5.26 -15.86
C ASN A 65 -0.83 5.95 -14.84
N MET A 66 0.24 5.29 -14.42
CA MET A 66 1.27 5.86 -13.54
C MET A 66 1.90 7.12 -14.17
N ASN A 67 2.29 7.05 -15.43
CA ASN A 67 2.88 8.17 -16.15
C ASN A 67 1.90 9.36 -16.24
N SER A 68 0.63 9.10 -16.52
CA SER A 68 -0.43 10.13 -16.52
C SER A 68 -0.54 10.83 -15.15
N ILE A 69 -0.47 10.08 -14.04
CA ILE A 69 -0.47 10.66 -12.69
C ILE A 69 0.74 11.60 -12.51
N ILE A 70 1.94 11.14 -12.85
CA ILE A 70 3.17 11.96 -12.76
C ILE A 70 3.06 13.24 -13.59
N GLN A 71 2.54 13.16 -14.82
CA GLN A 71 2.38 14.33 -15.68
C GLN A 71 1.47 15.41 -15.07
N ASN A 72 0.46 15.01 -14.29
CA ASN A 72 -0.41 15.98 -13.61
C ASN A 72 0.24 16.55 -12.35
N ILE A 73 0.84 15.72 -11.48
CA ILE A 73 1.36 16.17 -10.20
C ILE A 73 2.68 16.95 -10.31
N ARG A 74 3.51 16.71 -11.34
CA ARG A 74 4.79 17.39 -11.54
C ARG A 74 4.66 18.92 -11.75
N HIS A 75 3.47 19.40 -12.07
CA HIS A 75 3.15 20.81 -12.27
C HIS A 75 2.58 21.49 -11.02
N LEU A 76 2.40 20.76 -9.93
CA LEU A 76 2.05 21.33 -8.64
C LEU A 76 3.16 22.29 -8.16
N PRO A 77 2.81 23.33 -7.38
CA PRO A 77 3.82 24.12 -6.66
C PRO A 77 4.74 23.21 -5.86
N SER A 78 6.05 23.44 -5.92
CA SER A 78 7.04 22.56 -5.28
C SER A 78 6.77 22.47 -3.77
N PRO A 79 6.43 21.28 -3.23
CA PRO A 79 6.19 21.11 -1.80
C PRO A 79 7.51 21.07 -1.03
N ALA A 80 7.49 21.41 0.27
CA ALA A 80 8.65 21.18 1.12
C ALA A 80 8.92 19.69 1.34
N GLU A 81 7.85 18.91 1.49
CA GLU A 81 7.92 17.46 1.72
C GLU A 81 6.95 16.70 0.82
N VAL A 82 7.36 15.53 0.33
CA VAL A 82 6.52 14.59 -0.43
C VAL A 82 6.48 13.25 0.30
N ILE A 83 5.30 12.78 0.63
CA ILE A 83 5.07 11.49 1.28
C ILE A 83 4.44 10.52 0.28
N VAL A 84 5.14 9.43 -0.05
CA VAL A 84 4.68 8.43 -1.02
C VAL A 84 4.26 7.16 -0.29
N TYR A 85 3.00 6.76 -0.44
CA TYR A 85 2.54 5.45 0.01
C TYR A 85 2.75 4.43 -1.10
N SER A 86 3.71 3.55 -0.90
CA SER A 86 4.16 2.51 -1.82
C SER A 86 3.90 1.12 -1.24
N THR A 87 4.47 0.10 -1.84
CA THR A 87 4.28 -1.30 -1.46
C THR A 87 5.60 -2.02 -1.22
N ILE A 88 5.59 -3.06 -0.40
CA ILE A 88 6.73 -3.97 -0.25
C ILE A 88 7.02 -4.77 -1.53
N ASP A 89 6.07 -4.85 -2.48
CA ASP A 89 6.27 -5.54 -3.76
C ASP A 89 7.40 -4.93 -4.61
N VAL A 90 7.85 -3.71 -4.32
CA VAL A 90 9.02 -3.10 -4.96
C VAL A 90 10.32 -3.87 -4.71
N HIS A 91 10.36 -4.71 -3.67
CA HIS A 91 11.50 -5.60 -3.41
C HIS A 91 11.52 -6.80 -4.35
N GLY A 92 10.52 -6.92 -5.23
CA GLY A 92 10.36 -7.99 -6.20
C GLY A 92 10.14 -9.35 -5.55
N GLN A 93 10.15 -10.39 -6.37
CA GLN A 93 10.06 -11.77 -5.89
C GLN A 93 11.31 -12.23 -5.12
N THR A 94 12.34 -11.41 -4.98
CA THR A 94 13.49 -11.70 -4.10
C THR A 94 13.08 -11.83 -2.64
N ALA A 95 11.95 -11.28 -2.25
CA ALA A 95 11.33 -11.60 -0.97
C ALA A 95 10.92 -13.07 -0.87
N TYR A 96 10.77 -13.78 -2.00
CA TYR A 96 10.34 -15.18 -2.08
C TYR A 96 11.50 -16.15 -2.26
N TYR A 97 12.65 -15.69 -2.79
CA TYR A 97 13.79 -16.54 -3.12
C TYR A 97 15.01 -16.07 -2.34
N ALA A 98 15.26 -16.67 -1.20
CA ALA A 98 16.54 -16.54 -0.53
C ALA A 98 17.64 -17.10 -1.47
N GLY A 99 18.27 -16.22 -2.28
CA GLY A 99 19.41 -16.56 -3.12
C GLY A 99 19.29 -16.36 -4.64
N GLY A 100 18.17 -15.82 -5.15
CA GLY A 100 18.02 -15.52 -6.58
C GLY A 100 18.34 -14.07 -6.94
N ILE A 101 19.04 -13.85 -8.08
CA ILE A 101 19.13 -12.53 -8.71
C ILE A 101 17.71 -12.21 -9.23
N PRO A 102 17.12 -11.03 -8.91
CA PRO A 102 15.83 -10.66 -9.49
C PRO A 102 15.93 -10.68 -11.02
N GLU A 103 14.97 -11.27 -11.71
CA GLU A 103 14.78 -10.97 -13.12
C GLU A 103 14.35 -9.50 -13.23
N ILE A 104 15.34 -8.61 -13.36
CA ILE A 104 15.22 -7.15 -13.34
C ILE A 104 14.38 -6.62 -14.52
N PHE A 105 13.89 -7.49 -15.41
CA PHE A 105 13.24 -7.12 -16.67
C PHE A 105 11.77 -7.50 -16.79
N ALA A 106 11.17 -8.11 -15.80
CA ALA A 106 9.73 -8.29 -15.82
C ALA A 106 9.04 -6.99 -15.40
N ILE A 107 8.39 -6.31 -16.35
CA ILE A 107 7.50 -5.19 -16.02
C ILE A 107 6.29 -5.81 -15.31
N ASP A 108 6.24 -5.64 -14.00
CA ASP A 108 5.17 -6.12 -13.14
C ASP A 108 4.68 -5.00 -12.18
N TYR A 109 3.72 -5.33 -11.34
CA TYR A 109 3.19 -4.42 -10.34
C TYR A 109 4.30 -3.80 -9.46
N GLY A 110 5.23 -4.60 -8.96
CA GLY A 110 6.33 -4.15 -8.09
C GLY A 110 7.30 -3.23 -8.82
N ALA A 111 7.68 -3.60 -10.05
CA ALA A 111 8.56 -2.79 -10.90
C ALA A 111 7.94 -1.42 -11.21
N ASN A 112 6.66 -1.37 -11.59
CA ASN A 112 5.96 -0.12 -11.85
C ASN A 112 5.89 0.77 -10.59
N ARG A 113 5.68 0.19 -9.41
CA ARG A 113 5.69 0.96 -8.14
C ARG A 113 7.07 1.51 -7.82
N TYR A 114 8.12 0.74 -8.06
CA TYR A 114 9.50 1.23 -7.92
C TYR A 114 9.82 2.37 -8.89
N ILE A 115 9.41 2.24 -10.16
CA ILE A 115 9.56 3.30 -11.16
C ILE A 115 8.80 4.56 -10.72
N PHE A 116 7.57 4.43 -10.17
CA PHE A 116 6.82 5.55 -9.62
C PHE A 116 7.60 6.27 -8.52
N GLU A 117 8.20 5.54 -7.57
CA GLU A 117 9.03 6.12 -6.51
C GLU A 117 10.20 6.95 -7.11
N MET A 118 10.84 6.44 -8.16
CA MET A 118 11.95 7.12 -8.84
C MET A 118 11.48 8.37 -9.59
N LEU A 119 10.35 8.29 -10.29
CA LEU A 119 9.77 9.43 -11.02
C LEU A 119 9.31 10.54 -10.07
N VAL A 120 8.74 10.20 -8.92
CA VAL A 120 8.38 11.20 -7.88
C VAL A 120 9.63 11.90 -7.38
N LYS A 121 10.71 11.17 -7.05
CA LYS A 121 11.99 11.78 -6.64
C LYS A 121 12.56 12.72 -7.72
N ALA A 122 12.44 12.34 -8.98
CA ALA A 122 12.91 13.17 -10.10
C ALA A 122 12.04 14.41 -10.32
N ALA A 123 10.71 14.30 -10.13
CA ALA A 123 9.77 15.41 -10.28
C ALA A 123 9.89 16.43 -9.14
N PHE A 124 10.21 15.98 -7.94
CA PHE A 124 10.30 16.80 -6.72
C PHE A 124 11.70 16.77 -6.11
N ARG A 125 12.72 16.97 -6.94
CA ARG A 125 14.15 16.86 -6.56
C ARG A 125 14.57 17.86 -5.46
N ASP A 126 13.85 18.96 -5.32
CA ASP A 126 14.14 20.01 -4.33
C ASP A 126 13.34 19.82 -3.03
N SER A 127 12.53 18.75 -2.96
CA SER A 127 11.71 18.38 -1.81
C SER A 127 12.33 17.23 -1.02
N VAL A 128 12.03 17.14 0.27
CA VAL A 128 12.30 15.93 1.06
C VAL A 128 11.29 14.85 0.71
N VAL A 129 11.71 13.76 0.08
CA VAL A 129 10.83 12.66 -0.33
C VAL A 129 10.92 11.50 0.66
N THR A 130 9.81 11.25 1.37
CA THR A 130 9.65 10.11 2.28
C THR A 130 8.80 9.03 1.63
N ILE A 131 9.34 7.82 1.48
CA ILE A 131 8.63 6.67 0.90
C ILE A 131 8.25 5.70 2.01
N ILE A 132 6.94 5.44 2.16
CA ILE A 132 6.36 4.50 3.11
C ILE A 132 5.89 3.29 2.32
N ARG A 133 6.61 2.17 2.41
CA ARG A 133 6.25 0.91 1.76
C ARG A 133 5.42 0.08 2.71
N LEU A 134 4.21 -0.24 2.29
CA LEU A 134 3.23 -0.95 3.11
C LEU A 134 3.06 -2.40 2.63
N PRO A 135 2.89 -3.35 3.55
CA PRO A 135 2.59 -4.75 3.24
C PRO A 135 1.08 -4.99 2.99
N ALA A 136 0.57 -6.18 3.25
CA ALA A 136 -0.87 -6.46 3.20
C ALA A 136 -1.60 -5.63 4.27
N LEU A 137 -2.75 -5.07 3.90
CA LEU A 137 -3.47 -4.09 4.70
C LEU A 137 -4.78 -4.64 5.24
N PHE A 138 -5.18 -4.22 6.45
CA PHE A 138 -6.54 -4.40 6.94
C PHE A 138 -7.08 -3.14 7.62
N HIS A 139 -8.35 -2.86 7.37
CA HIS A 139 -9.13 -1.72 7.88
C HIS A 139 -10.59 -1.87 7.46
N ARG A 140 -11.53 -1.18 8.12
CA ARG A 140 -12.97 -1.21 7.78
C ARG A 140 -13.31 -0.80 6.33
N PHE A 141 -12.42 -0.10 5.64
CA PHE A 141 -12.61 0.32 4.24
C PHE A 141 -12.04 -0.65 3.21
N ILE A 142 -11.52 -1.81 3.61
CA ILE A 142 -11.04 -2.78 2.62
C ILE A 142 -12.19 -3.26 1.74
N LYS A 143 -11.86 -3.48 0.44
CA LYS A 143 -12.82 -3.97 -0.56
C LYS A 143 -12.27 -5.17 -1.32
N LYS A 144 -11.12 -5.65 -0.93
CA LYS A 144 -10.39 -6.77 -1.55
C LYS A 144 -9.26 -7.23 -0.63
N ASN A 145 -8.81 -8.37 -0.77
CA ASN A 145 -7.72 -9.17 -0.21
C ASN A 145 -8.28 -10.40 0.54
N ILE A 146 -7.39 -11.25 1.00
CA ILE A 146 -7.74 -12.51 1.70
C ILE A 146 -8.69 -12.27 2.89
N LEU A 147 -8.46 -11.23 3.70
CA LEU A 147 -9.35 -10.94 4.84
C LEU A 147 -10.73 -10.47 4.39
N PHE A 148 -10.80 -9.62 3.36
CA PHE A 148 -12.07 -9.22 2.78
C PHE A 148 -12.84 -10.41 2.20
N ASP A 149 -12.14 -11.28 1.46
CA ASP A 149 -12.75 -12.46 0.85
C ASP A 149 -13.28 -13.43 1.91
N LEU A 150 -12.53 -13.64 3.00
CA LEU A 150 -12.98 -14.46 4.15
C LEU A 150 -14.19 -13.83 4.86
N LEU A 151 -14.18 -12.52 5.09
CA LEU A 151 -15.25 -11.80 5.79
C LEU A 151 -16.56 -11.74 4.97
N THR A 152 -16.46 -11.72 3.65
CA THR A 152 -17.61 -11.60 2.75
C THR A 152 -17.98 -12.90 2.03
N ASN A 153 -17.28 -13.97 2.34
CA ASN A 153 -17.41 -15.28 1.67
C ASN A 153 -17.28 -15.19 0.14
N ASN A 154 -16.32 -14.36 -0.33
CA ASN A 154 -16.08 -14.10 -1.74
C ASN A 154 -14.82 -14.82 -2.24
N ASN A 155 -14.92 -15.69 -3.25
CA ASN A 155 -13.77 -16.42 -3.83
C ASN A 155 -12.87 -17.14 -2.79
N VAL A 156 -13.44 -17.61 -1.69
CA VAL A 156 -12.71 -18.22 -0.57
C VAL A 156 -11.90 -19.44 -1.05
N GLU A 157 -12.44 -20.19 -2.02
CA GLU A 157 -11.80 -21.34 -2.64
C GLU A 157 -10.50 -21.01 -3.41
N LYS A 158 -10.23 -19.74 -3.69
CA LYS A 158 -8.99 -19.29 -4.34
C LYS A 158 -7.89 -18.91 -3.34
N ILE A 159 -8.20 -18.88 -2.06
CA ILE A 159 -7.24 -18.53 -1.01
C ILE A 159 -6.27 -19.69 -0.81
N ASN A 160 -4.97 -19.40 -0.95
CA ASN A 160 -3.92 -20.40 -0.72
C ASN A 160 -3.56 -20.45 0.77
N ILE A 161 -3.93 -21.58 1.43
CA ILE A 161 -3.65 -21.79 2.86
C ILE A 161 -2.15 -21.80 3.19
N ASN A 162 -1.28 -22.16 2.23
CA ASN A 162 0.17 -22.23 2.40
C ASN A 162 0.87 -20.87 2.22
N SER A 163 0.12 -19.77 2.26
CA SER A 163 0.68 -18.42 2.19
C SER A 163 0.91 -17.82 3.57
N ALA A 164 1.89 -16.91 3.65
CA ALA A 164 2.17 -16.09 4.82
C ALA A 164 2.38 -14.64 4.39
N TYR A 165 1.75 -13.70 5.10
CA TYR A 165 1.81 -12.28 4.78
C TYR A 165 2.14 -11.46 6.03
N GLN A 166 2.88 -10.38 5.81
CA GLN A 166 2.99 -9.29 6.77
C GLN A 166 1.71 -8.46 6.69
N TRP A 167 1.02 -8.26 7.81
CA TRP A 167 -0.27 -7.58 7.87
C TRP A 167 -0.17 -6.28 8.65
N TYR A 168 -0.53 -5.17 8.04
CA TYR A 168 -0.50 -3.84 8.65
C TYR A 168 -1.92 -3.29 8.88
N CYS A 169 -2.18 -2.86 10.12
CA CYS A 169 -3.41 -2.20 10.50
C CYS A 169 -3.36 -0.72 10.11
N LEU A 170 -4.26 -0.28 9.24
CA LEU A 170 -4.29 1.10 8.78
C LEU A 170 -4.74 2.11 9.84
N ASP A 171 -5.28 1.67 10.99
CA ASP A 171 -5.56 2.55 12.12
C ASP A 171 -4.28 3.21 12.69
N ASP A 172 -3.13 2.60 12.47
CA ASP A 172 -1.84 3.17 12.85
C ASP A 172 -1.26 4.15 11.81
N LEU A 173 -1.83 4.22 10.61
CA LEU A 173 -1.21 4.85 9.45
C LEU A 173 -0.81 6.31 9.69
N TRP A 174 -1.70 7.12 10.25
CA TRP A 174 -1.39 8.54 10.49
C TRP A 174 -0.28 8.74 11.52
N LYS A 175 -0.31 7.96 12.61
CA LYS A 175 0.74 7.96 13.63
C LYS A 175 2.10 7.59 13.03
N ASP A 176 2.12 6.55 12.21
CA ASP A 176 3.35 6.04 11.60
C ASP A 176 3.85 6.94 10.46
N THR A 177 2.93 7.58 9.71
CA THR A 177 3.28 8.64 8.75
C THR A 177 4.02 9.79 9.43
N LYS A 178 3.56 10.24 10.61
CA LYS A 178 4.26 11.29 11.37
C LYS A 178 5.66 10.87 11.83
N LYS A 179 5.84 9.61 12.20
CA LYS A 179 7.19 9.07 12.52
C LYS A 179 8.09 9.04 11.29
N ALA A 180 7.55 8.65 10.12
CA ALA A 180 8.30 8.64 8.87
C ALA A 180 8.77 10.03 8.48
N ILE A 181 7.91 11.03 8.57
CA ILE A 181 8.23 12.44 8.30
C ILE A 181 9.30 12.96 9.27
N SER A 182 9.25 12.60 10.54
CA SER A 182 10.26 12.97 11.54
C SER A 182 11.61 12.25 11.36
N GLY A 183 11.72 11.35 10.39
CA GLY A 183 12.93 10.58 10.13
C GLY A 183 13.21 9.44 11.13
N THR A 184 12.27 9.13 12.03
CA THR A 184 12.45 8.06 13.02
C THR A 184 12.45 6.68 12.35
N THR A 185 11.54 6.43 11.41
CA THR A 185 11.47 5.23 10.59
C THR A 185 10.47 5.41 9.46
N ASN A 186 10.71 4.78 8.32
CA ASN A 186 9.77 4.68 7.19
C ASN A 186 9.42 3.22 6.86
N GLN A 187 9.78 2.30 7.73
CA GLN A 187 9.54 0.86 7.59
C GLN A 187 8.58 0.41 8.68
N PHE A 188 7.44 -0.15 8.27
CA PHE A 188 6.36 -0.60 9.15
C PHE A 188 5.95 -2.02 8.77
N PHE A 189 6.89 -2.97 8.98
CA PHE A 189 6.75 -4.37 8.59
C PHE A 189 6.48 -5.25 9.81
N PRO A 190 5.23 -5.63 10.08
CA PRO A 190 4.92 -6.61 11.11
C PRO A 190 5.50 -8.00 10.78
N ALA A 191 5.66 -8.83 11.79
CA ALA A 191 6.05 -10.23 11.58
C ALA A 191 5.01 -10.97 10.73
N PRO A 192 5.43 -11.86 9.79
CA PRO A 192 4.50 -12.59 8.92
C PRO A 192 3.55 -13.47 9.72
N ILE A 193 2.31 -13.57 9.27
CA ILE A 193 1.27 -14.44 9.80
C ILE A 193 0.89 -15.44 8.72
N GLU A 194 0.87 -16.73 9.06
CA GLU A 194 0.42 -17.80 8.19
C GLU A 194 -1.09 -17.67 7.92
N THR A 195 -1.49 -17.78 6.67
CA THR A 195 -2.92 -17.80 6.30
C THR A 195 -3.67 -18.92 7.01
N ALA A 196 -3.02 -20.08 7.17
CA ALA A 196 -3.56 -21.20 7.95
C ALA A 196 -3.87 -20.84 9.42
N GLU A 197 -3.07 -19.94 10.04
CA GLU A 197 -3.31 -19.48 11.42
C GLU A 197 -4.54 -18.57 11.49
N ILE A 198 -4.69 -17.65 10.53
CA ILE A 198 -5.86 -16.75 10.42
C ILE A 198 -7.14 -17.58 10.24
N ILE A 199 -7.11 -18.56 9.31
CA ILE A 199 -8.26 -19.41 9.02
C ILE A 199 -8.65 -20.23 10.24
N ARG A 200 -7.72 -20.97 10.82
CA ARG A 200 -7.98 -21.80 12.00
C ARG A 200 -8.56 -21.01 13.18
N ARG A 201 -8.14 -19.76 13.35
CA ARG A 201 -8.56 -18.94 14.48
C ARG A 201 -9.89 -18.24 14.26
N PHE A 202 -10.13 -17.72 13.06
CA PHE A 202 -11.25 -16.80 12.82
C PHE A 202 -12.27 -17.33 11.80
N PHE A 203 -11.88 -18.28 10.96
CA PHE A 203 -12.71 -18.78 9.85
C PHE A 203 -12.60 -20.32 9.70
N PRO A 204 -12.81 -21.11 10.78
CA PRO A 204 -12.53 -22.55 10.77
C PRO A 204 -13.33 -23.34 9.72
N GLU A 205 -14.49 -22.79 9.30
CA GLU A 205 -15.37 -23.43 8.30
C GLU A 205 -15.03 -23.01 6.85
N ALA A 206 -14.01 -22.13 6.64
CA ALA A 206 -13.67 -21.66 5.31
C ALA A 206 -13.05 -22.78 4.46
N ASN A 207 -13.66 -23.05 3.31
CA ASN A 207 -13.15 -24.03 2.35
C ASN A 207 -12.15 -23.37 1.40
N VAL A 208 -10.86 -23.45 1.73
CA VAL A 208 -9.77 -22.81 1.01
C VAL A 208 -8.95 -23.81 0.20
N SER A 209 -8.19 -23.31 -0.78
CA SER A 209 -7.30 -24.11 -1.59
C SER A 209 -5.92 -24.33 -0.95
N SER A 210 -5.17 -25.25 -1.51
CA SER A 210 -3.76 -25.47 -1.22
C SER A 210 -2.94 -25.25 -2.50
N GLY A 211 -1.83 -24.54 -2.39
CA GLY A 211 -0.94 -24.21 -3.50
C GLY A 211 0.52 -24.14 -3.06
N PRO A 212 1.42 -23.73 -3.97
CA PRO A 212 2.82 -23.46 -3.62
C PRO A 212 2.93 -22.45 -2.49
N ARG A 213 3.98 -22.55 -1.66
CA ARG A 213 4.21 -21.58 -0.59
C ARG A 213 4.45 -20.20 -1.16
N ILE A 214 3.74 -19.24 -0.62
CA ILE A 214 3.92 -17.82 -0.88
C ILE A 214 4.23 -17.14 0.44
N GLU A 215 5.35 -16.42 0.53
CA GLU A 215 5.74 -15.77 1.77
C GLU A 215 6.23 -14.34 1.52
N TYR A 216 5.66 -13.40 2.28
CA TYR A 216 6.18 -12.05 2.41
C TYR A 216 6.84 -11.90 3.78
N ASN A 217 8.16 -11.75 3.76
CA ASN A 217 8.97 -11.69 4.97
C ASN A 217 10.15 -10.73 4.74
N ILE A 218 9.89 -9.44 4.88
CA ILE A 218 10.82 -8.37 4.52
C ILE A 218 11.16 -7.53 5.75
N GLY A 219 12.43 -7.18 5.86
CA GLY A 219 12.93 -6.19 6.81
C GLY A 219 12.94 -6.65 8.26
N THR A 220 13.19 -5.69 9.15
CA THR A 220 13.11 -5.88 10.60
C THR A 220 11.69 -5.64 11.06
N TYR A 221 11.16 -6.52 11.90
CA TYR A 221 9.77 -6.44 12.33
C TYR A 221 9.54 -5.28 13.29
N THR A 222 8.53 -4.48 12.99
CA THR A 222 8.07 -3.34 13.79
C THR A 222 6.92 -3.71 14.74
N ALA A 223 6.31 -4.88 14.53
CA ALA A 223 5.30 -5.47 15.41
C ALA A 223 5.41 -7.00 15.41
N THR A 224 5.09 -7.60 16.54
CA THR A 224 5.04 -9.05 16.70
C THR A 224 3.79 -9.65 16.04
N ARG A 225 3.80 -10.97 15.79
CA ARG A 225 2.59 -11.71 15.37
C ARG A 225 1.44 -11.50 16.35
N TYR A 226 1.72 -11.57 17.63
CA TYR A 226 0.70 -11.44 18.68
C TYR A 226 0.01 -10.07 18.62
N GLU A 227 0.77 -8.99 18.53
CA GLU A 227 0.22 -7.62 18.42
C GLU A 227 -0.64 -7.46 17.17
N THR A 228 -0.17 -7.95 16.02
CA THR A 228 -0.91 -7.90 14.77
C THR A 228 -2.18 -8.73 14.82
N MET A 229 -2.10 -9.97 15.34
CA MET A 229 -3.28 -10.84 15.49
C MET A 229 -4.32 -10.25 16.43
N LYS A 230 -3.92 -9.59 17.50
CA LYS A 230 -4.85 -8.89 18.43
C LYS A 230 -5.61 -7.76 17.72
N LYS A 231 -4.91 -6.96 16.90
CA LYS A 231 -5.56 -5.91 16.08
C LYS A 231 -6.49 -6.51 15.03
N MET A 232 -6.06 -7.59 14.39
CA MET A 232 -6.87 -8.29 13.39
C MET A 232 -8.14 -8.88 14.02
N GLU A 233 -8.07 -9.46 15.21
CA GLU A 233 -9.22 -9.96 15.97
C GLU A 233 -10.22 -8.83 16.27
N ALA A 234 -9.73 -7.69 16.75
CA ALA A 234 -10.57 -6.52 17.01
C ALA A 234 -11.26 -6.02 15.73
N PHE A 235 -10.52 -6.00 14.62
CA PHE A 235 -11.04 -5.64 13.30
C PHE A 235 -12.13 -6.62 12.83
N ILE A 236 -11.90 -7.93 12.90
CA ILE A 236 -12.86 -8.97 12.48
C ILE A 236 -14.13 -8.89 13.32
N ASN A 237 -14.01 -8.74 14.65
CA ASN A 237 -15.14 -8.63 15.55
C ASN A 237 -15.97 -7.35 15.33
N ALA A 238 -15.38 -6.30 14.79
CA ALA A 238 -16.05 -5.03 14.47
C ALA A 238 -16.57 -4.99 13.01
N TRP A 239 -16.35 -6.04 12.23
CA TRP A 239 -16.82 -6.10 10.84
C TRP A 239 -18.34 -6.39 10.78
N HIS A 240 -19.12 -5.47 10.16
CA HIS A 240 -20.58 -5.56 10.01
C HIS A 240 -20.99 -5.33 8.56
#